data_90303dc6acf2b723ec997ec46db5aa1d
#
_entry.id   90303dc6acf2b723ec997ec46db5aa1d
#
_cell.length_a   1.000
_cell.length_b   1.000
_cell.length_c   1.000
_cell.angle_alpha   90.00
_cell.angle_beta   90.00
_cell.angle_gamma   90.00
#
_symmetry.space_group_name_H-M   'P 1'
#
loop_
_entity.id
_entity.type
_entity.pdbx_description
1 polymer ?
#
loop_
_entity_poly.entity_id
_entity_poly.type
_entity_poly.pdbx_seq_one_letter_code
_entity_poly.pdbx_strand_id
1 'polypeptide(L)'
;MMETMTMMTMMNTTSIKTYTELMRFETFEDRFRYLKLDGVVGESTFGFDRYLNQIFYKSDEWRELRRKIIIRDNGCDLGLEGFDIHSKILIHHMNPISVDDILQHSNYLINPEYLICTKLSTHNAIHYGDESILKTLQVIERRPNDTCPWRR
;
A
#
# COMPACT_ATOMS: atom_id res chain seq x y z
N MET A 1 27.33 9.13 16.16
CA MET A 1 26.85 7.76 16.17
C MET A 1 25.66 7.55 17.05
N MET A 2 25.69 7.99 18.29
CA MET A 2 24.50 7.93 19.13
C MET A 2 23.36 8.76 18.56
N GLU A 3 23.67 9.89 17.96
CA GLU A 3 22.68 10.73 17.32
C GLU A 3 21.98 10.02 16.15
N THR A 4 22.72 9.24 15.38
CA THR A 4 22.16 8.50 14.25
C THR A 4 21.16 7.47 14.74
N MET A 5 21.47 6.74 15.80
CA MET A 5 20.56 5.74 16.36
C MET A 5 19.30 6.41 16.93
N THR A 6 19.45 7.53 17.59
CA THR A 6 18.32 8.28 18.11
C THR A 6 17.42 8.75 16.98
N MET A 7 18.00 9.25 15.91
CA MET A 7 17.22 9.66 14.74
C MET A 7 16.47 8.50 14.10
N MET A 8 17.11 7.36 13.98
CA MET A 8 16.45 6.18 13.42
C MET A 8 15.25 5.75 14.27
N THR A 9 15.40 5.77 15.58
CA THR A 9 14.30 5.45 16.48
C THR A 9 13.17 6.43 16.33
N MET A 10 13.47 7.71 16.24
CA MET A 10 12.45 8.74 16.05
C MET A 10 11.77 8.60 14.70
N MET A 11 12.52 8.28 13.65
CA MET A 11 11.96 8.08 12.31
C MET A 11 10.98 6.93 12.29
N ASN A 12 11.26 5.87 13.02
CA ASN A 12 10.35 4.73 13.06
C ASN A 12 9.00 5.05 13.71
N THR A 13 8.97 6.03 14.58
CA THR A 13 7.75 6.38 15.32
C THR A 13 7.00 7.55 14.73
N THR A 14 7.69 8.46 14.02
CA THR A 14 7.08 9.72 13.60
C THR A 14 7.29 10.07 12.14
N SER A 15 8.08 9.29 11.41
CA SER A 15 8.39 9.66 10.04
C SER A 15 7.18 9.51 9.11
N ILE A 16 6.98 10.52 8.30
CA ILE A 16 5.97 10.51 7.25
C ILE A 16 6.56 9.79 6.04
N LYS A 17 5.79 8.87 5.49
CA LYS A 17 6.23 8.09 4.34
C LYS A 17 5.82 8.77 3.05
N THR A 18 6.72 8.78 2.07
CA THR A 18 6.49 9.46 0.79
C THR A 18 6.91 8.59 -0.38
N TYR A 19 6.32 8.88 -1.53
CA TYR A 19 6.70 8.24 -2.78
C TYR A 19 8.16 8.50 -3.13
N THR A 20 8.63 9.73 -2.93
CA THR A 20 10.01 10.11 -3.22
C THR A 20 11.01 9.26 -2.44
N GLU A 21 10.73 9.03 -1.14
CA GLU A 21 11.60 8.16 -0.34
C GLU A 21 11.47 6.70 -0.75
N LEU A 22 10.24 6.26 -1.02
CA LEU A 22 9.99 4.87 -1.43
C LEU A 22 10.79 4.52 -2.68
N MET A 23 10.87 5.43 -3.63
CA MET A 23 11.58 5.20 -4.88
C MET A 23 13.09 5.05 -4.72
N ARG A 24 13.63 5.41 -3.56
CA ARG A 24 15.06 5.21 -3.27
C ARG A 24 15.39 3.73 -3.04
N PHE A 25 14.40 2.93 -2.71
CA PHE A 25 14.59 1.50 -2.48
C PHE A 25 14.42 0.75 -3.80
N GLU A 26 15.39 -0.07 -4.12
CA GLU A 26 15.42 -0.77 -5.40
C GLU A 26 14.79 -2.16 -5.36
N THR A 27 14.65 -2.75 -4.17
CA THR A 27 14.07 -4.08 -4.04
C THR A 27 12.67 -4.02 -3.46
N PHE A 28 11.88 -5.05 -3.78
CA PHE A 28 10.52 -5.17 -3.25
C PHE A 28 10.54 -5.29 -1.73
N GLU A 29 11.46 -6.07 -1.20
CA GLU A 29 11.57 -6.29 0.25
C GLU A 29 11.85 -4.99 1.00
N ASP A 30 12.74 -4.17 0.46
CA ASP A 30 13.08 -2.90 1.11
C ASP A 30 11.91 -1.92 1.06
N ARG A 31 11.18 -1.89 -0.06
CA ARG A 31 9.98 -1.07 -0.18
C ARG A 31 8.90 -1.53 0.79
N PHE A 32 8.72 -2.84 0.91
CA PHE A 32 7.76 -3.40 1.86
C PHE A 32 8.12 -3.02 3.29
N ARG A 33 9.39 -3.16 3.67
CA ARG A 33 9.83 -2.83 5.03
C ARG A 33 9.68 -1.37 5.34
N TYR A 34 9.88 -0.52 4.36
CA TYR A 34 9.66 0.91 4.53
C TYR A 34 8.19 1.22 4.84
N LEU A 35 7.26 0.51 4.19
CA LEU A 35 5.83 0.76 4.32
C LEU A 35 5.16 -0.02 5.45
N LYS A 36 5.80 -1.06 5.93
CA LYS A 36 5.24 -1.98 6.90
C LYS A 36 4.68 -1.26 8.14
N LEU A 37 3.47 -1.65 8.53
CA LEU A 37 2.79 -1.14 9.72
C LEU A 37 2.79 -2.19 10.82
N ASP A 38 2.29 -1.83 12.00
CA ASP A 38 2.39 -2.68 13.20
C ASP A 38 1.17 -3.57 13.42
N GLY A 39 0.32 -3.71 12.42
CA GLY A 39 -0.83 -4.59 12.54
C GLY A 39 -2.07 -3.99 13.18
N VAL A 40 -2.04 -2.72 13.51
CA VAL A 40 -3.20 -2.01 14.07
C VAL A 40 -4.01 -1.46 12.91
N VAL A 41 -4.79 -2.33 12.29
CA VAL A 41 -5.52 -1.97 11.08
C VAL A 41 -7.02 -2.12 11.32
N GLY A 42 -7.76 -1.13 10.84
CA GLY A 42 -9.20 -1.22 10.75
C GLY A 42 -9.96 -1.15 12.05
N GLU A 43 -9.32 -0.76 13.13
CA GLU A 43 -10.01 -0.63 14.41
C GLU A 43 -11.10 0.42 14.37
N SER A 44 -10.91 1.44 13.56
CA SER A 44 -11.80 2.59 13.52
C SER A 44 -12.73 2.62 12.32
N THR A 45 -12.78 1.56 11.53
CA THR A 45 -13.54 1.61 10.28
C THR A 45 -14.94 1.02 10.41
N PHE A 46 -15.62 1.30 11.50
CA PHE A 46 -17.00 0.86 11.72
C PHE A 46 -17.95 2.04 11.77
N GLY A 47 -19.18 1.81 11.37
CA GLY A 47 -20.25 2.80 11.48
C GLY A 47 -20.00 4.03 10.62
N PHE A 48 -19.94 5.19 11.26
CA PHE A 48 -19.84 6.48 10.56
C PHE A 48 -18.55 6.60 9.76
N ASP A 49 -17.44 6.12 10.30
CA ASP A 49 -16.16 6.17 9.64
C ASP A 49 -16.17 5.38 8.34
N ARG A 50 -16.80 4.21 8.37
CA ARG A 50 -16.93 3.37 7.19
C ARG A 50 -17.78 4.06 6.13
N TYR A 51 -18.83 4.73 6.55
CA TYR A 51 -19.72 5.46 5.66
C TYR A 51 -18.96 6.58 4.94
N LEU A 52 -18.16 7.36 5.67
CA LEU A 52 -17.35 8.43 5.09
C LEU A 52 -16.32 7.87 4.11
N ASN A 53 -15.67 6.77 4.46
CA ASN A 53 -14.73 6.11 3.58
C ASN A 53 -15.40 5.71 2.26
N GLN A 54 -16.58 5.12 2.33
CA GLN A 54 -17.28 4.69 1.13
C GLN A 54 -17.66 5.86 0.23
N ILE A 55 -18.10 6.97 0.82
CA ILE A 55 -18.43 8.16 0.04
C ILE A 55 -17.19 8.67 -0.71
N PHE A 56 -16.08 8.78 -0.01
CA PHE A 56 -14.85 9.28 -0.61
C PHE A 56 -14.38 8.37 -1.74
N TYR A 57 -14.31 7.06 -1.51
CA TYR A 57 -13.78 6.12 -2.50
C TYR A 57 -14.69 5.89 -3.69
N LYS A 58 -15.93 6.37 -3.64
CA LYS A 58 -16.84 6.35 -4.77
C LYS A 58 -16.86 7.67 -5.53
N SER A 59 -16.16 8.68 -5.05
CA SER A 59 -16.16 10.00 -5.63
C SER A 59 -15.39 10.05 -6.95
N ASP A 60 -15.73 11.02 -7.80
CA ASP A 60 -15.00 11.24 -9.05
C ASP A 60 -13.57 11.71 -8.77
N GLU A 61 -13.40 12.47 -7.71
CA GLU A 61 -12.08 12.92 -7.28
C GLU A 61 -11.15 11.74 -7.01
N TRP A 62 -11.63 10.75 -6.29
CA TRP A 62 -10.85 9.55 -6.00
C TRP A 62 -10.55 8.75 -7.27
N ARG A 63 -11.54 8.61 -8.15
CA ARG A 63 -11.35 7.85 -9.40
C ARG A 63 -10.27 8.48 -10.27
N GLU A 64 -10.27 9.79 -10.36
CA GLU A 64 -9.26 10.51 -11.14
C GLU A 64 -7.88 10.38 -10.50
N LEU A 65 -7.81 10.53 -9.19
CA LEU A 65 -6.56 10.37 -8.45
C LEU A 65 -6.02 8.95 -8.59
N ARG A 66 -6.89 7.96 -8.45
CA ARG A 66 -6.52 6.54 -8.60
C ARG A 66 -5.92 6.30 -9.98
N ARG A 67 -6.53 6.84 -11.02
CA ARG A 67 -6.01 6.71 -12.37
C ARG A 67 -4.60 7.27 -12.50
N LYS A 68 -4.36 8.43 -11.93
CA LYS A 68 -3.04 9.07 -11.97
C LYS A 68 -1.98 8.21 -11.29
N ILE A 69 -2.32 7.63 -10.15
CA ILE A 69 -1.39 6.78 -9.42
C ILE A 69 -1.06 5.52 -10.23
N ILE A 70 -2.08 4.89 -10.80
CA ILE A 70 -1.88 3.68 -11.61
C ILE A 70 -0.97 3.97 -12.80
N ILE A 71 -1.18 5.11 -13.46
CA ILE A 71 -0.34 5.50 -14.59
C ILE A 71 1.10 5.76 -14.13
N ARG A 72 1.27 6.48 -13.04
CA ARG A 72 2.60 6.79 -12.50
C ARG A 72 3.36 5.51 -12.16
N ASP A 73 2.70 4.58 -11.50
CA ASP A 73 3.30 3.32 -11.04
C ASP A 73 3.29 2.24 -12.10
N ASN A 74 2.75 2.55 -13.28
CA ASN A 74 2.65 1.61 -14.40
C ASN A 74 1.94 0.31 -14.02
N GLY A 75 0.98 0.38 -13.10
CA GLY A 75 0.23 -0.77 -12.62
C GLY A 75 1.08 -1.80 -11.87
N CYS A 76 2.22 -1.39 -11.36
CA CYS A 76 3.14 -2.29 -10.67
C CYS A 76 2.98 -2.20 -9.15
N ASP A 77 3.12 -3.35 -8.49
CA ASP A 77 3.06 -3.45 -7.04
C ASP A 77 4.20 -2.66 -6.41
N LEU A 78 3.88 -1.76 -5.49
CA LEU A 78 4.80 -0.81 -4.87
C LEU A 78 5.56 0.04 -5.91
N GLY A 79 4.99 0.20 -7.09
CA GLY A 79 5.59 0.96 -8.17
C GLY A 79 6.90 0.38 -8.68
N LEU A 80 7.18 -0.88 -8.40
CA LEU A 80 8.44 -1.51 -8.78
C LEU A 80 8.30 -2.23 -10.11
N GLU A 81 9.13 -1.85 -11.07
CA GLU A 81 9.12 -2.45 -12.40
C GLU A 81 9.33 -3.96 -12.31
N GLY A 82 8.54 -4.71 -13.06
CA GLY A 82 8.60 -6.18 -13.05
C GLY A 82 7.59 -6.82 -12.12
N PHE A 83 6.93 -6.04 -11.26
CA PHE A 83 5.92 -6.55 -10.32
C PHE A 83 4.52 -6.15 -10.77
N ASP A 84 4.18 -6.49 -12.00
CA ASP A 84 2.89 -6.13 -12.59
C ASP A 84 1.72 -6.73 -11.80
N ILE A 85 0.70 -5.92 -11.58
CA ILE A 85 -0.51 -6.38 -10.89
C ILE A 85 -1.51 -6.85 -11.95
N HIS A 86 -1.86 -8.13 -11.89
CA HIS A 86 -2.79 -8.73 -12.85
C HIS A 86 -4.18 -8.94 -12.28
N SER A 87 -4.39 -8.50 -11.06
CA SER A 87 -5.69 -8.55 -10.40
C SER A 87 -6.16 -7.13 -10.13
N LYS A 88 -7.11 -6.96 -9.21
CA LYS A 88 -7.57 -5.63 -8.83
C LYS A 88 -6.42 -4.84 -8.20
N ILE A 89 -6.22 -3.63 -8.68
CA ILE A 89 -5.21 -2.72 -8.14
C ILE A 89 -5.82 -1.94 -6.99
N LEU A 90 -5.15 -1.97 -5.85
CA LEU A 90 -5.53 -1.17 -4.69
C LEU A 90 -4.56 0.00 -4.55
N ILE A 91 -5.08 1.13 -4.13
CA ILE A 91 -4.24 2.29 -3.82
C ILE A 91 -4.06 2.34 -2.31
N HIS A 92 -2.82 2.23 -1.86
CA HIS A 92 -2.48 2.23 -0.45
C HIS A 92 -2.09 3.63 -0.01
N HIS A 93 -2.68 4.07 1.08
CA HIS A 93 -2.24 5.29 1.76
C HIS A 93 -1.03 4.93 2.61
N MET A 94 0.13 5.47 2.28
CA MET A 94 1.37 5.13 2.98
C MET A 94 1.37 5.55 4.44
N ASN A 95 0.57 6.57 4.76
CA ASN A 95 0.41 7.03 6.13
C ASN A 95 -1.02 6.76 6.58
N PRO A 96 -1.23 6.35 7.84
CA PRO A 96 -2.59 6.09 8.33
C PRO A 96 -3.51 7.29 8.15
N ILE A 97 -4.74 7.02 7.72
CA ILE A 97 -5.74 8.06 7.45
C ILE A 97 -6.77 8.08 8.57
N SER A 98 -7.04 9.27 9.09
CA SER A 98 -8.07 9.48 10.11
C SER A 98 -9.36 9.99 9.49
N VAL A 99 -10.43 10.03 10.29
CA VAL A 99 -11.69 10.63 9.87
C VAL A 99 -11.49 12.09 9.50
N ASP A 100 -10.69 12.80 10.27
CA ASP A 100 -10.40 14.21 9.99
C ASP A 100 -9.74 14.41 8.62
N ASP A 101 -8.86 13.49 8.24
CA ASP A 101 -8.23 13.54 6.92
C ASP A 101 -9.27 13.47 5.81
N ILE A 102 -10.28 12.62 5.98
CA ILE A 102 -11.34 12.46 5.00
C ILE A 102 -12.22 13.71 4.95
N LEU A 103 -12.61 14.21 6.10
CA LEU A 103 -13.50 15.38 6.18
C LEU A 103 -12.84 16.63 5.63
N GLN A 104 -11.55 16.79 5.85
CA GLN A 104 -10.82 17.98 5.45
C GLN A 104 -10.10 17.83 4.10
N HIS A 105 -10.20 16.69 3.46
CA HIS A 105 -9.47 16.38 2.24
C HIS A 105 -7.98 16.71 2.40
N SER A 106 -7.38 16.13 3.43
CA SER A 106 -5.99 16.43 3.77
C SER A 106 -5.02 15.97 2.67
N ASN A 107 -3.81 16.50 2.69
CA ASN A 107 -2.77 16.08 1.77
C ASN A 107 -2.50 14.58 1.85
N TYR A 108 -2.54 14.00 3.05
CA TYR A 108 -2.27 12.56 3.20
C TYR A 108 -3.29 11.70 2.48
N LEU A 109 -4.50 12.24 2.27
CA LEU A 109 -5.57 11.51 1.60
C LEU A 109 -5.48 11.61 0.08
N ILE A 110 -5.15 12.78 -0.45
CA ILE A 110 -5.31 13.09 -1.87
C ILE A 110 -4.04 13.44 -2.63
N ASN A 111 -2.91 13.55 -1.95
CA ASN A 111 -1.66 13.89 -2.62
C ASN A 111 -0.98 12.62 -3.12
N PRO A 112 -0.66 12.53 -4.43
CA PRO A 112 0.03 11.34 -4.97
C PRO A 112 1.32 10.96 -4.25
N GLU A 113 1.98 11.91 -3.62
CA GLU A 113 3.22 11.65 -2.89
C GLU A 113 3.02 10.69 -1.72
N TYR A 114 1.79 10.52 -1.26
CA TYR A 114 1.47 9.65 -0.12
C TYR A 114 0.71 8.39 -0.51
N LEU A 115 0.65 8.10 -1.80
CA LEU A 115 -0.13 6.97 -2.33
C LEU A 115 0.74 6.08 -3.21
N ILE A 116 0.44 4.78 -3.20
CA ILE A 116 1.17 3.79 -4.00
C ILE A 116 0.25 2.66 -4.42
N CYS A 117 0.50 2.08 -5.60
CA CYS A 117 -0.24 0.91 -6.06
C CYS A 117 0.17 -0.33 -5.31
N THR A 118 -0.81 -1.17 -4.97
CA THR A 118 -0.55 -2.48 -4.36
C THR A 118 -1.56 -3.49 -4.89
N LYS A 119 -1.17 -4.76 -4.87
CA LYS A 119 -2.14 -5.84 -5.00
C LYS A 119 -2.65 -6.19 -3.59
N LEU A 120 -3.75 -6.94 -3.54
CA LEU A 120 -4.41 -7.23 -2.26
C LEU A 120 -3.47 -7.88 -1.24
N SER A 121 -2.68 -8.87 -1.66
CA SER A 121 -1.78 -9.56 -0.74
C SER A 121 -0.72 -8.63 -0.15
N THR A 122 -0.17 -7.74 -0.97
CA THR A 122 0.82 -6.78 -0.51
C THR A 122 0.20 -5.76 0.44
N HIS A 123 -1.00 -5.28 0.10
CA HIS A 123 -1.73 -4.35 0.95
C HIS A 123 -1.97 -4.96 2.34
N ASN A 124 -2.43 -6.21 2.37
CA ASN A 124 -2.67 -6.90 3.63
C ASN A 124 -1.38 -7.13 4.42
N ALA A 125 -0.31 -7.54 3.73
CA ALA A 125 0.97 -7.76 4.38
C ALA A 125 1.50 -6.48 5.03
N ILE A 126 1.35 -5.35 4.36
CA ILE A 126 1.77 -4.06 4.92
C ILE A 126 0.97 -3.74 6.19
N HIS A 127 -0.35 -3.85 6.10
CA HIS A 127 -1.21 -3.49 7.22
C HIS A 127 -1.01 -4.39 8.44
N TYR A 128 -0.83 -5.68 8.23
CA TYR A 128 -0.60 -6.62 9.33
C TYR A 128 0.86 -6.66 9.77
N GLY A 129 1.75 -6.05 9.00
CA GLY A 129 3.17 -6.11 9.29
C GLY A 129 3.74 -7.51 9.16
N ASP A 130 3.13 -8.35 8.34
CA ASP A 130 3.44 -9.77 8.26
C ASP A 130 3.95 -10.14 6.87
N GLU A 131 5.26 -10.25 6.76
CA GLU A 131 5.94 -10.62 5.53
C GLU A 131 5.59 -12.03 5.05
N SER A 132 5.16 -12.90 5.95
CA SER A 132 4.82 -14.27 5.59
C SER A 132 3.62 -14.35 4.66
N ILE A 133 2.74 -13.35 4.69
CA ILE A 133 1.59 -13.28 3.79
C ILE A 133 2.07 -13.23 2.34
N LEU A 134 3.15 -12.52 2.09
CA LEU A 134 3.74 -12.43 0.76
C LEU A 134 4.29 -13.76 0.30
N LYS A 135 4.91 -14.49 1.19
CA LYS A 135 5.51 -15.78 0.87
C LYS A 135 4.48 -16.83 0.51
N THR A 136 3.35 -16.83 1.22
CA THR A 136 2.28 -17.81 0.95
C THR A 136 1.57 -17.54 -0.37
N LEU A 137 1.66 -16.31 -0.86
CA LEU A 137 0.99 -15.89 -2.08
C LEU A 137 1.94 -15.71 -3.25
N GLN A 138 3.20 -16.11 -3.08
CA GLN A 138 4.13 -16.12 -4.19
C GLN A 138 3.64 -17.04 -5.30
N VAL A 139 3.86 -16.60 -6.52
CA VAL A 139 3.41 -17.34 -7.67
C VAL A 139 4.07 -18.72 -7.70
N ILE A 140 3.24 -19.73 -7.71
CA ILE A 140 3.71 -21.09 -7.91
C ILE A 140 4.13 -21.21 -9.37
N GLU A 141 5.35 -21.69 -9.59
CA GLU A 141 5.84 -21.88 -10.95
C GLU A 141 4.93 -22.85 -11.68
N ARG A 142 4.35 -22.39 -12.76
CA ARG A 142 3.43 -23.21 -13.52
C ARG A 142 4.19 -24.16 -14.43
N ARG A 143 3.75 -25.40 -14.40
CA ARG A 143 4.27 -26.42 -15.31
C ARG A 143 3.34 -26.57 -16.49
N PRO A 144 3.79 -27.16 -17.58
CA PRO A 144 2.88 -27.53 -18.67
C PRO A 144 1.72 -28.33 -18.09
N ASN A 145 0.50 -28.02 -18.47
CA ASN A 145 -0.74 -28.66 -18.03
C ASN A 145 -1.30 -28.17 -16.70
N ASP A 146 -0.63 -27.23 -16.02
CA ASP A 146 -1.14 -26.68 -14.77
C ASP A 146 -2.25 -25.64 -14.97
N THR A 147 -2.57 -25.34 -16.22
CA THR A 147 -3.55 -24.34 -16.54
C THR A 147 -5.00 -24.86 -16.50
N CYS A 148 -5.18 -26.17 -16.32
CA CYS A 148 -6.52 -26.77 -16.30
C CYS A 148 -7.04 -26.85 -14.88
N PRO A 149 -8.06 -26.07 -14.51
CA PRO A 149 -8.55 -26.05 -13.11
C PRO A 149 -9.12 -27.37 -12.64
N TRP A 150 -9.61 -28.18 -13.56
CA TRP A 150 -10.17 -29.51 -13.23
C TRP A 150 -9.12 -30.60 -13.13
N ARG A 151 -7.91 -30.29 -13.46
CA ARG A 151 -6.81 -31.26 -13.40
C ARG A 151 -6.23 -31.28 -12.00
N ARG A 152 -6.31 -32.40 -11.35
CA ARG A 152 -5.78 -32.56 -10.00
C ARG A 152 -4.65 -33.56 -9.99
#